data_358e065a940fd59002053f39e63a2159
#
_entry.id   358e065a940fd59002053f39e63a2159
#
_cell.length_a   1.000
_cell.length_b   1.000
_cell.length_c   1.000
_cell.angle_alpha   90.00
_cell.angle_beta   90.00
_cell.angle_gamma   90.00
#
_symmetry.space_group_name_H-M   'P 1'
#
loop_
_entity.id
_entity.type
_entity.pdbx_description
1 polymer ?
#
loop_
_entity_poly.entity_id
_entity_poly.type
_entity_poly.pdbx_seq_one_letter_code
_entity_poly.pdbx_strand_id
1 'polypeptide(L)'
;MDLCDRWEIQALLERHGFRFSKAMGQNFLIEGWVPRDIADASGADEQTGVLEIGPGIGPLTAQLVRRSGKVVSVELDERLYPVLRETMADADNFTLIEGDAMKLDFPQVIREHFAGLRPILCANLPYNITTPVLTKCVESRCFDSLTVLIQKEVAERICAQAGTAEYGAFTVLMQYYTVPELLFTVPPTCFLPAPKVTSAVIHCPVRKTPPVNVVSETTLWRTVKAAFALRRKTLVNSLQTGYQLPKEQLTEIVTACGLPAAVRGERLTLRDFAALTNALAAAEQAK
;
A
#
# COMPACT_ATOMS: atom_id res chain seq x y z
N MET A 1 3.48 -10.89 28.45
CA MET A 1 4.68 -10.35 27.79
C MET A 1 4.31 -9.06 27.09
N ASP A 2 5.09 -8.00 27.30
CA ASP A 2 4.93 -6.73 26.58
C ASP A 2 5.86 -6.73 25.34
N LEU A 3 5.27 -6.89 24.16
CA LEU A 3 6.00 -6.93 22.88
C LEU A 3 6.55 -5.55 22.42
N CYS A 4 6.39 -4.53 23.27
CA CYS A 4 7.00 -3.20 23.08
C CYS A 4 8.02 -2.87 24.17
N ASP A 5 8.17 -3.69 25.21
CA ASP A 5 9.26 -3.56 26.19
C ASP A 5 10.58 -4.07 25.61
N ARG A 6 11.59 -3.22 25.60
CA ARG A 6 12.90 -3.53 25.00
C ARG A 6 13.59 -4.74 25.64
N TRP A 7 13.46 -4.92 26.95
CA TRP A 7 14.06 -6.02 27.66
C TRP A 7 13.36 -7.34 27.41
N GLU A 8 12.01 -7.31 27.37
CA GLU A 8 11.21 -8.50 27.05
C GLU A 8 11.43 -8.92 25.59
N ILE A 9 11.51 -7.97 24.65
CA ILE A 9 11.86 -8.24 23.25
C ILE A 9 13.24 -8.90 23.15
N GLN A 10 14.24 -8.34 23.83
CA GLN A 10 15.59 -8.90 23.78
C GLN A 10 15.63 -10.32 24.33
N ALA A 11 15.02 -10.56 25.51
CA ALA A 11 14.95 -11.88 26.12
C ALA A 11 14.20 -12.89 25.22
N LEU A 12 13.11 -12.47 24.55
CA LEU A 12 12.39 -13.29 23.57
C LEU A 12 13.27 -13.68 22.39
N LEU A 13 13.93 -12.71 21.77
CA LEU A 13 14.80 -12.95 20.62
C LEU A 13 16.02 -13.81 20.95
N GLU A 14 16.62 -13.63 22.13
CA GLU A 14 17.74 -14.46 22.61
C GLU A 14 17.32 -15.92 22.82
N ARG A 15 16.14 -16.18 23.43
CA ARG A 15 15.61 -17.55 23.60
C ARG A 15 15.43 -18.28 22.28
N HIS A 16 15.06 -17.56 21.22
CA HIS A 16 14.87 -18.11 19.88
C HIS A 16 16.14 -18.03 19.01
N GLY A 17 17.27 -17.55 19.55
CA GLY A 17 18.52 -17.40 18.79
C GLY A 17 18.39 -16.44 17.60
N PHE A 18 17.41 -15.53 17.64
CA PHE A 18 17.14 -14.62 16.54
C PHE A 18 18.17 -13.51 16.43
N ARG A 19 18.57 -13.20 15.19
CA ARG A 19 19.44 -12.06 14.86
C ARG A 19 18.81 -11.24 13.74
N PHE A 20 18.82 -9.92 13.90
CA PHE A 20 18.32 -9.00 12.88
C PHE A 20 19.01 -9.18 11.53
N SER A 21 18.21 -9.17 10.47
CA SER A 21 18.70 -9.22 9.10
C SER A 21 18.42 -7.90 8.40
N LYS A 22 19.47 -7.19 7.98
CA LYS A 22 19.32 -5.96 7.17
C LYS A 22 18.63 -6.23 5.82
N ALA A 23 18.85 -7.42 5.24
CA ALA A 23 18.25 -7.79 3.97
C ALA A 23 16.73 -7.94 4.05
N MET A 24 16.19 -8.28 5.22
CA MET A 24 14.76 -8.43 5.46
C MET A 24 14.05 -7.10 5.78
N GLY A 25 14.79 -5.99 5.95
CA GLY A 25 14.21 -4.69 6.26
C GLY A 25 13.46 -4.62 7.61
N GLN A 26 13.84 -5.48 8.57
CA GLN A 26 13.17 -5.63 9.85
C GLN A 26 13.41 -4.42 10.76
N ASN A 27 12.31 -3.80 11.20
CA ASN A 27 12.28 -2.72 12.19
C ASN A 27 11.09 -3.00 13.11
N PHE A 28 11.34 -3.59 14.29
CA PHE A 28 10.28 -3.94 15.24
C PHE A 28 9.84 -2.71 16.04
N LEU A 29 8.55 -2.58 16.25
CA LEU A 29 7.98 -1.52 17.09
C LEU A 29 8.32 -1.78 18.57
N ILE A 30 8.81 -0.74 19.26
CA ILE A 30 9.20 -0.78 20.66
C ILE A 30 8.50 0.28 21.52
N GLU A 31 7.50 0.96 20.95
CA GLU A 31 6.69 1.95 21.64
C GLU A 31 5.23 1.55 21.56
N GLY A 32 4.60 1.18 22.67
CA GLY A 32 3.28 0.57 22.71
C GLY A 32 2.13 1.39 22.16
N TRP A 33 2.28 2.74 22.12
CA TRP A 33 1.28 3.60 21.52
C TRP A 33 1.17 3.39 20.00
N VAL A 34 2.28 3.07 19.31
CA VAL A 34 2.29 2.93 17.86
C VAL A 34 1.40 1.79 17.36
N PRO A 35 1.58 0.52 17.78
CA PRO A 35 0.72 -0.57 17.33
C PRO A 35 -0.73 -0.40 17.80
N ARG A 36 -0.96 0.20 18.99
CA ARG A 36 -2.31 0.51 19.48
C ARG A 36 -3.00 1.50 18.53
N ASP A 37 -2.38 2.63 18.25
CA ASP A 37 -2.98 3.70 17.46
C ASP A 37 -3.16 3.29 15.98
N ILE A 38 -2.28 2.42 15.44
CA ILE A 38 -2.47 1.80 14.11
C ILE A 38 -3.71 0.90 14.11
N ALA A 39 -3.84 0.02 15.11
CA ALA A 39 -4.97 -0.88 15.21
C ALA A 39 -6.29 -0.11 15.41
N ASP A 40 -6.31 0.94 16.24
CA ASP A 40 -7.47 1.81 16.41
C ASP A 40 -7.84 2.53 15.12
N ALA A 41 -6.86 3.08 14.40
CA ALA A 41 -7.06 3.76 13.11
C ALA A 41 -7.52 2.82 11.99
N SER A 42 -7.28 1.51 12.10
CA SER A 42 -7.72 0.53 11.10
C SER A 42 -9.24 0.34 11.07
N GLY A 43 -9.94 0.71 12.14
CA GLY A 43 -11.36 0.46 12.31
C GLY A 43 -11.69 -1.04 12.44
N ALA A 44 -10.74 -1.83 12.94
CA ALA A 44 -10.94 -3.25 13.21
C ALA A 44 -11.91 -3.43 14.37
N ASP A 45 -12.87 -4.32 14.19
CA ASP A 45 -13.89 -4.73 15.15
C ASP A 45 -14.14 -6.25 15.05
N GLU A 46 -15.01 -6.79 15.88
CA GLU A 46 -15.34 -8.23 15.92
C GLU A 46 -15.88 -8.77 14.57
N GLN A 47 -16.39 -7.92 13.70
CA GLN A 47 -16.86 -8.29 12.37
C GLN A 47 -15.78 -8.11 11.26
N THR A 48 -14.54 -7.88 11.67
CA THR A 48 -13.44 -7.61 10.76
C THR A 48 -12.49 -8.81 10.68
N GLY A 49 -12.14 -9.20 9.45
CA GLY A 49 -11.01 -10.08 9.15
C GLY A 49 -9.81 -9.24 8.71
N VAL A 50 -8.72 -9.34 9.45
CA VAL A 50 -7.50 -8.54 9.20
C VAL A 50 -6.43 -9.41 8.55
N LEU A 51 -5.97 -9.00 7.35
CA LEU A 51 -4.71 -9.50 6.79
C LEU A 51 -3.58 -8.58 7.26
N GLU A 52 -2.56 -9.15 7.89
CA GLU A 52 -1.33 -8.47 8.28
C GLU A 52 -0.16 -9.02 7.49
N ILE A 53 0.73 -8.16 6.99
CA ILE A 53 1.93 -8.57 6.25
C ILE A 53 3.16 -8.13 7.03
N GLY A 54 4.03 -9.09 7.36
CA GLY A 54 5.23 -8.86 8.13
C GLY A 54 4.95 -8.54 9.61
N PRO A 55 4.31 -9.43 10.36
CA PRO A 55 3.99 -9.22 11.78
C PRO A 55 5.23 -9.06 12.66
N GLY A 56 6.39 -9.53 12.21
CA GLY A 56 7.63 -9.52 12.98
C GLY A 56 7.51 -10.40 14.22
N ILE A 57 7.64 -9.81 15.41
CA ILE A 57 7.44 -10.50 16.71
C ILE A 57 6.00 -10.36 17.24
N GLY A 58 5.11 -9.66 16.52
CA GLY A 58 3.68 -9.59 16.80
C GLY A 58 3.17 -8.40 17.61
N PRO A 59 3.84 -7.22 17.75
CA PRO A 59 3.32 -6.11 18.55
C PRO A 59 2.01 -5.54 17.97
N LEU A 60 1.89 -5.40 16.66
CA LEU A 60 0.65 -4.99 16.01
C LEU A 60 -0.37 -6.13 16.00
N THR A 61 0.06 -7.36 15.71
CA THR A 61 -0.79 -8.57 15.77
C THR A 61 -1.52 -8.68 17.10
N ALA A 62 -0.80 -8.46 18.24
CA ALA A 62 -1.38 -8.50 19.58
C ALA A 62 -2.48 -7.44 19.82
N GLN A 63 -2.41 -6.31 19.11
CA GLN A 63 -3.48 -5.31 19.16
C GLN A 63 -4.65 -5.68 18.27
N LEU A 64 -4.39 -6.28 17.11
CA LEU A 64 -5.40 -6.68 16.14
C LEU A 64 -6.24 -7.86 16.63
N VAL A 65 -5.63 -8.90 17.22
CA VAL A 65 -6.37 -10.06 17.74
C VAL A 65 -7.35 -9.71 18.87
N ARG A 66 -7.09 -8.63 19.61
CA ARG A 66 -7.99 -8.14 20.68
C ARG A 66 -9.20 -7.38 20.16
N ARG A 67 -9.17 -6.94 18.89
CA ARG A 67 -10.21 -6.07 18.31
C ARG A 67 -11.02 -6.78 17.25
N SER A 68 -10.39 -7.66 16.46
CA SER A 68 -10.98 -8.23 15.26
C SER A 68 -11.49 -9.65 15.45
N GLY A 69 -12.45 -10.05 14.62
CA GLY A 69 -12.98 -11.43 14.63
C GLY A 69 -11.95 -12.46 14.14
N LYS A 70 -11.04 -12.06 13.23
CA LYS A 70 -9.98 -12.93 12.72
C LYS A 70 -8.76 -12.12 12.30
N VAL A 71 -7.55 -12.61 12.62
CA VAL A 71 -6.28 -12.10 12.12
C VAL A 71 -5.55 -13.20 11.38
N VAL A 72 -5.13 -12.91 10.16
CA VAL A 72 -4.24 -13.76 9.37
C VAL A 72 -2.97 -12.94 9.10
N SER A 73 -1.84 -13.39 9.64
CA SER A 73 -0.55 -12.74 9.42
C SER A 73 0.33 -13.58 8.49
N VAL A 74 0.99 -12.91 7.54
CA VAL A 74 1.90 -13.54 6.59
C VAL A 74 3.32 -13.12 6.91
N GLU A 75 4.18 -14.09 7.22
CA GLU A 75 5.59 -13.84 7.54
C GLU A 75 6.51 -14.59 6.59
N LEU A 76 7.51 -13.88 6.09
CA LEU A 76 8.51 -14.42 5.16
C LEU A 76 9.69 -15.07 5.89
N ASP A 77 10.07 -14.53 7.06
CA ASP A 77 11.24 -14.97 7.80
C ASP A 77 10.93 -16.20 8.67
N GLU A 78 11.37 -17.36 8.24
CA GLU A 78 11.19 -18.64 8.94
C GLU A 78 11.65 -18.60 10.41
N ARG A 79 12.64 -17.76 10.73
CA ARG A 79 13.15 -17.63 12.10
C ARG A 79 12.16 -16.96 13.05
N LEU A 80 11.16 -16.25 12.52
CA LEU A 80 10.11 -15.61 13.30
C LEU A 80 8.88 -16.50 13.53
N TYR A 81 8.74 -17.62 12.81
CA TYR A 81 7.59 -18.53 13.01
C TYR A 81 7.48 -19.06 14.44
N PRO A 82 8.57 -19.59 15.07
CA PRO A 82 8.48 -20.03 16.47
C PRO A 82 8.19 -18.88 17.44
N VAL A 83 8.70 -17.68 17.16
CA VAL A 83 8.46 -16.49 17.97
C VAL A 83 6.98 -16.12 17.93
N LEU A 84 6.39 -16.05 16.72
CA LEU A 84 4.98 -15.73 16.55
C LEU A 84 4.04 -16.79 17.16
N ARG A 85 4.40 -18.06 17.06
CA ARG A 85 3.63 -19.12 17.75
C ARG A 85 3.66 -18.98 19.27
N GLU A 86 4.79 -18.54 19.85
CA GLU A 86 4.88 -18.24 21.30
C GLU A 86 4.09 -17.00 21.65
N THR A 87 4.28 -15.89 20.93
CA THR A 87 3.65 -14.60 21.27
C THR A 87 2.15 -14.57 21.06
N MET A 88 1.63 -15.39 20.14
CA MET A 88 0.20 -15.50 19.81
C MET A 88 -0.43 -16.81 20.30
N ALA A 89 0.22 -17.54 21.23
CA ALA A 89 -0.25 -18.85 21.69
C ALA A 89 -1.68 -18.83 22.29
N ASP A 90 -2.07 -17.73 22.92
CA ASP A 90 -3.37 -17.55 23.57
C ASP A 90 -4.42 -16.90 22.66
N ALA A 91 -4.14 -16.69 21.36
CA ALA A 91 -5.04 -16.03 20.44
C ALA A 91 -5.75 -17.03 19.52
N ASP A 92 -6.96 -17.47 19.88
CA ASP A 92 -7.75 -18.45 19.12
C ASP A 92 -8.17 -17.94 17.73
N ASN A 93 -8.25 -16.61 17.55
CA ASN A 93 -8.61 -15.96 16.28
C ASN A 93 -7.39 -15.63 15.40
N PHE A 94 -6.19 -16.09 15.75
CA PHE A 94 -4.97 -15.88 14.98
C PHE A 94 -4.67 -17.05 14.04
N THR A 95 -4.12 -16.74 12.86
CA THR A 95 -3.56 -17.71 11.92
C THR A 95 -2.27 -17.16 11.31
N LEU A 96 -1.20 -17.93 11.34
CA LEU A 96 0.07 -17.62 10.67
C LEU A 96 0.11 -18.34 9.33
N ILE A 97 0.34 -17.58 8.24
CA ILE A 97 0.73 -18.10 6.93
C ILE A 97 2.24 -17.90 6.78
N GLU A 98 2.95 -19.00 6.62
CA GLU A 98 4.38 -19.03 6.43
C GLU A 98 4.71 -18.85 4.95
N GLY A 99 5.41 -17.76 4.59
CA GLY A 99 5.80 -17.53 3.20
C GLY A 99 5.75 -16.08 2.74
N ASP A 100 5.81 -15.93 1.43
CA ASP A 100 5.91 -14.66 0.73
C ASP A 100 4.51 -14.11 0.36
N ALA A 101 4.13 -12.98 0.96
CA ALA A 101 2.86 -12.30 0.66
C ALA A 101 2.70 -11.94 -0.83
N MET A 102 3.82 -11.72 -1.54
CA MET A 102 3.76 -11.43 -2.97
C MET A 102 3.33 -12.63 -3.82
N LYS A 103 3.45 -13.86 -3.30
CA LYS A 103 3.03 -15.11 -3.98
C LYS A 103 1.62 -15.56 -3.65
N LEU A 104 0.98 -14.99 -2.60
CA LEU A 104 -0.36 -15.38 -2.17
C LEU A 104 -1.43 -14.81 -3.11
N ASP A 105 -2.50 -15.55 -3.31
CA ASP A 105 -3.77 -15.06 -3.86
C ASP A 105 -4.60 -14.45 -2.72
N PHE A 106 -4.61 -13.13 -2.57
CA PHE A 106 -5.35 -12.47 -1.49
C PHE A 106 -6.86 -12.77 -1.50
N PRO A 107 -7.57 -12.73 -2.64
CA PRO A 107 -8.94 -13.20 -2.72
C PRO A 107 -9.16 -14.61 -2.19
N GLN A 108 -8.21 -15.54 -2.44
CA GLN A 108 -8.28 -16.91 -1.91
C GLN A 108 -8.12 -16.92 -0.39
N VAL A 109 -7.12 -16.23 0.15
CA VAL A 109 -6.89 -16.13 1.60
C VAL A 109 -8.13 -15.58 2.32
N ILE A 110 -8.76 -14.54 1.75
CA ILE A 110 -9.98 -13.94 2.31
C ILE A 110 -11.13 -14.95 2.30
N ARG A 111 -11.36 -15.67 1.20
CA ARG A 111 -12.42 -16.71 1.14
C ARG A 111 -12.21 -17.82 2.15
N GLU A 112 -10.97 -18.24 2.38
CA GLU A 112 -10.63 -19.35 3.26
C GLU A 112 -10.70 -18.98 4.75
N HIS A 113 -10.34 -17.74 5.10
CA HIS A 113 -10.14 -17.35 6.50
C HIS A 113 -11.14 -16.31 7.02
N PHE A 114 -11.79 -15.50 6.15
CA PHE A 114 -12.63 -14.37 6.57
C PHE A 114 -14.11 -14.55 6.24
N ALA A 115 -14.60 -15.80 6.22
CA ALA A 115 -16.00 -16.07 5.90
C ALA A 115 -16.97 -15.22 6.74
N GLY A 116 -17.72 -14.32 6.07
CA GLY A 116 -18.68 -13.42 6.71
C GLY A 116 -18.07 -12.18 7.40
N LEU A 117 -16.76 -12.04 7.45
CA LEU A 117 -16.07 -10.88 8.02
C LEU A 117 -15.73 -9.84 6.94
N ARG A 118 -15.67 -8.58 7.34
CA ARG A 118 -15.23 -7.47 6.52
C ARG A 118 -13.70 -7.49 6.37
N PRO A 119 -13.14 -7.70 5.18
CA PRO A 119 -11.70 -7.84 5.00
C PRO A 119 -10.99 -6.48 4.98
N ILE A 120 -9.97 -6.32 5.80
CA ILE A 120 -9.07 -5.17 5.77
C ILE A 120 -7.61 -5.61 5.75
N LEU A 121 -6.72 -4.74 5.27
CA LEU A 121 -5.28 -4.86 5.48
C LEU A 121 -4.86 -3.92 6.62
N CYS A 122 -4.12 -4.43 7.61
CA CYS A 122 -3.48 -3.59 8.61
C CYS A 122 -2.06 -4.11 8.88
N ALA A 123 -1.03 -3.28 8.60
CA ALA A 123 0.36 -3.78 8.64
C ALA A 123 1.39 -2.67 8.90
N ASN A 124 2.49 -3.04 9.58
CA ASN A 124 3.75 -2.32 9.53
C ASN A 124 4.59 -2.89 8.37
N LEU A 125 4.48 -2.32 7.18
CA LEU A 125 5.07 -2.90 5.97
C LEU A 125 6.59 -2.74 5.90
N PRO A 126 7.33 -3.82 5.55
CA PRO A 126 8.74 -3.68 5.18
C PRO A 126 8.91 -2.69 4.03
N TYR A 127 9.84 -1.72 4.18
CA TYR A 127 9.95 -0.59 3.25
C TYR A 127 10.27 -0.98 1.81
N ASN A 128 11.04 -2.05 1.63
CA ASN A 128 11.45 -2.55 0.31
C ASN A 128 10.32 -3.16 -0.52
N ILE A 129 9.22 -3.58 0.12
CA ILE A 129 8.08 -4.20 -0.57
C ILE A 129 6.80 -3.35 -0.50
N THR A 130 6.83 -2.16 0.10
CA THR A 130 5.66 -1.29 0.29
C THR A 130 4.88 -1.05 -1.00
N THR A 131 5.55 -0.56 -2.05
CA THR A 131 4.89 -0.25 -3.33
C THR A 131 4.27 -1.49 -3.99
N PRO A 132 5.00 -2.62 -4.19
CA PRO A 132 4.40 -3.80 -4.81
C PRO A 132 3.28 -4.42 -3.97
N VAL A 133 3.38 -4.42 -2.64
CA VAL A 133 2.31 -4.93 -1.76
C VAL A 133 1.04 -4.08 -1.91
N LEU A 134 1.15 -2.75 -1.76
CA LEU A 134 -0.01 -1.86 -1.88
C LEU A 134 -0.65 -1.92 -3.27
N THR A 135 0.16 -1.99 -4.34
CA THR A 135 -0.34 -2.20 -5.71
C THR A 135 -1.17 -3.48 -5.79
N LYS A 136 -0.62 -4.60 -5.32
CA LYS A 136 -1.32 -5.89 -5.32
C LYS A 136 -2.61 -5.87 -4.50
N CYS A 137 -2.59 -5.19 -3.34
CA CYS A 137 -3.79 -5.05 -2.49
C CYS A 137 -4.90 -4.30 -3.20
N VAL A 138 -4.62 -3.14 -3.81
CA VAL A 138 -5.66 -2.33 -4.46
C VAL A 138 -6.17 -2.97 -5.75
N GLU A 139 -5.29 -3.63 -6.52
CA GLU A 139 -5.66 -4.35 -7.74
C GLU A 139 -6.50 -5.60 -7.47
N SER A 140 -6.30 -6.25 -6.31
CA SER A 140 -7.10 -7.42 -5.90
C SER A 140 -8.56 -7.09 -5.62
N ARG A 141 -8.87 -5.83 -5.25
CA ARG A 141 -10.23 -5.32 -4.93
C ARG A 141 -10.96 -6.12 -3.86
N CYS A 142 -10.22 -6.82 -3.01
CA CYS A 142 -10.80 -7.71 -2.01
C CYS A 142 -10.79 -7.12 -0.59
N PHE A 143 -10.28 -5.91 -0.40
CA PHE A 143 -10.23 -5.21 0.88
C PHE A 143 -11.19 -4.03 0.92
N ASP A 144 -11.77 -3.75 2.09
CA ASP A 144 -12.58 -2.56 2.35
C ASP A 144 -11.70 -1.34 2.69
N SER A 145 -10.56 -1.58 3.35
CA SER A 145 -9.58 -0.53 3.67
C SER A 145 -8.18 -1.10 3.87
N LEU A 146 -7.19 -0.21 3.74
CA LEU A 146 -5.79 -0.50 4.02
C LEU A 146 -5.30 0.52 5.05
N THR A 147 -4.75 0.07 6.19
CA THR A 147 -4.11 0.91 7.18
C THR A 147 -2.67 0.46 7.34
N VAL A 148 -1.72 1.29 6.95
CA VAL A 148 -0.32 0.85 6.89
C VAL A 148 0.64 1.89 7.45
N LEU A 149 1.65 1.38 8.17
CA LEU A 149 2.83 2.13 8.56
C LEU A 149 3.91 1.91 7.51
N ILE A 150 4.37 2.99 6.90
CA ILE A 150 5.31 3.02 5.78
C ILE A 150 6.29 4.18 5.92
N GLN A 151 7.29 4.30 5.05
CA GLN A 151 8.15 5.49 5.02
C GLN A 151 7.34 6.75 4.75
N LYS A 152 7.62 7.84 5.48
CA LYS A 152 6.90 9.12 5.37
C LYS A 152 6.89 9.65 3.95
N GLU A 153 8.00 9.58 3.22
CA GLU A 153 8.08 9.99 1.81
C GLU A 153 7.09 9.24 0.92
N VAL A 154 6.91 7.93 1.15
CA VAL A 154 5.95 7.12 0.38
C VAL A 154 4.52 7.48 0.75
N ALA A 155 4.24 7.73 2.04
CA ALA A 155 2.94 8.19 2.51
C ALA A 155 2.56 9.55 1.90
N GLU A 156 3.48 10.51 1.92
CA GLU A 156 3.31 11.84 1.30
C GLU A 156 3.07 11.72 -0.20
N ARG A 157 3.78 10.82 -0.89
CA ARG A 157 3.57 10.54 -2.32
C ARG A 157 2.18 9.98 -2.60
N ILE A 158 1.68 9.05 -1.78
CA ILE A 158 0.34 8.46 -1.93
C ILE A 158 -0.75 9.53 -1.75
N CYS A 159 -0.57 10.43 -0.79
CA CYS A 159 -1.52 11.50 -0.45
C CYS A 159 -1.32 12.79 -1.26
N ALA A 160 -0.34 12.85 -2.16
CA ALA A 160 0.03 14.04 -2.91
C ALA A 160 -1.10 14.52 -3.84
N GLN A 161 -1.17 15.83 -4.06
CA GLN A 161 -2.10 16.44 -5.00
C GLN A 161 -1.44 16.66 -6.37
N ALA A 162 -2.24 16.62 -7.43
CA ALA A 162 -1.77 16.95 -8.77
C ALA A 162 -1.08 18.33 -8.81
N GLY A 163 0.09 18.38 -9.41
CA GLY A 163 0.91 19.59 -9.48
C GLY A 163 1.99 19.74 -8.42
N THR A 164 2.04 18.85 -7.42
CA THR A 164 3.13 18.79 -6.44
C THR A 164 4.30 17.94 -6.93
N ALA A 165 5.47 18.07 -6.29
CA ALA A 165 6.68 17.35 -6.67
C ALA A 165 6.59 15.84 -6.37
N GLU A 166 5.82 15.46 -5.37
CA GLU A 166 5.63 14.09 -4.89
C GLU A 166 4.64 13.31 -5.76
N TYR A 167 3.77 14.03 -6.51
CA TYR A 167 2.73 13.41 -7.32
C TYR A 167 3.31 12.59 -8.48
N GLY A 168 2.83 11.35 -8.62
CA GLY A 168 3.34 10.42 -9.62
C GLY A 168 2.36 9.30 -9.98
N ALA A 169 2.81 8.38 -10.82
CA ALA A 169 1.98 7.26 -11.27
C ALA A 169 1.42 6.41 -10.11
N PHE A 170 2.21 6.22 -9.06
CA PHE A 170 1.75 5.48 -7.87
C PHE A 170 0.68 6.24 -7.08
N THR A 171 0.78 7.58 -7.02
CA THR A 171 -0.28 8.44 -6.45
C THR A 171 -1.59 8.25 -7.20
N VAL A 172 -1.54 8.31 -8.54
CA VAL A 172 -2.71 8.12 -9.41
C VAL A 172 -3.33 6.74 -9.18
N LEU A 173 -2.52 5.68 -9.10
CA LEU A 173 -2.98 4.32 -8.82
C LEU A 173 -3.72 4.26 -7.48
N MET A 174 -3.07 4.69 -6.40
CA MET A 174 -3.65 4.62 -5.06
C MET A 174 -4.95 5.43 -4.97
N GLN A 175 -4.98 6.65 -5.51
CA GLN A 175 -6.17 7.52 -5.47
C GLN A 175 -7.29 7.08 -6.41
N TYR A 176 -6.99 6.29 -7.44
CA TYR A 176 -8.01 5.66 -8.26
C TYR A 176 -8.77 4.59 -7.49
N TYR A 177 -8.08 3.76 -6.72
CA TYR A 177 -8.69 2.67 -5.95
C TYR A 177 -9.13 3.06 -4.54
N THR A 178 -8.54 4.10 -3.95
CA THR A 178 -8.74 4.44 -2.53
C THR A 178 -8.92 5.94 -2.31
N VAL A 179 -9.25 6.31 -1.07
CA VAL A 179 -9.22 7.70 -0.57
C VAL A 179 -8.15 7.78 0.52
N PRO A 180 -6.87 7.98 0.17
CA PRO A 180 -5.80 7.93 1.15
C PRO A 180 -5.77 9.17 2.04
N GLU A 181 -5.51 8.94 3.33
CA GLU A 181 -5.32 9.96 4.35
C GLU A 181 -4.05 9.65 5.16
N LEU A 182 -3.20 10.66 5.35
CA LEU A 182 -2.05 10.58 6.26
C LEU A 182 -2.53 10.92 7.67
N LEU A 183 -2.42 9.97 8.60
CA LEU A 183 -2.96 10.13 9.94
C LEU A 183 -1.94 10.73 10.91
N PHE A 184 -0.78 10.11 11.05
CA PHE A 184 0.28 10.56 11.96
C PHE A 184 1.65 10.05 11.54
N THR A 185 2.69 10.66 12.11
CA THR A 185 4.09 10.26 11.87
C THR A 185 4.65 9.48 13.05
N VAL A 186 5.58 8.57 12.76
CA VAL A 186 6.26 7.73 13.75
C VAL A 186 7.77 7.93 13.61
N PRO A 187 8.44 8.47 14.65
CA PRO A 187 9.87 8.74 14.60
C PRO A 187 10.69 7.44 14.62
N PRO A 188 11.93 7.46 14.11
CA PRO A 188 12.84 6.30 14.12
C PRO A 188 13.08 5.68 15.50
N THR A 189 12.98 6.46 16.55
CA THR A 189 13.17 6.02 17.95
C THR A 189 12.14 5.00 18.42
N CYS A 190 11.00 4.89 17.72
CA CYS A 190 9.96 3.91 18.00
C CYS A 190 10.27 2.49 17.48
N PHE A 191 11.45 2.28 16.88
CA PHE A 191 11.81 1.01 16.24
C PHE A 191 13.13 0.44 16.74
N LEU A 192 13.25 -0.88 16.69
CA LEU A 192 14.47 -1.65 16.92
C LEU A 192 14.71 -2.64 15.76
N PRO A 193 15.83 -2.54 15.02
CA PRO A 193 16.74 -1.39 14.97
C PRO A 193 16.04 -0.12 14.44
N ALA A 194 16.54 1.06 14.81
CA ALA A 194 15.98 2.31 14.32
C ALA A 194 16.23 2.49 12.81
N PRO A 195 15.19 2.77 11.98
CA PRO A 195 15.37 3.12 10.59
C PRO A 195 16.03 4.49 10.42
N LYS A 196 16.55 4.76 9.21
CA LYS A 196 17.20 6.06 8.92
C LYS A 196 16.19 7.19 8.64
N VAL A 197 14.93 6.86 8.45
CA VAL A 197 13.87 7.79 8.01
C VAL A 197 12.67 7.72 8.93
N THR A 198 11.94 8.81 9.03
CA THR A 198 10.63 8.87 9.71
C THR A 198 9.62 8.04 8.93
N SER A 199 8.74 7.38 9.66
CA SER A 199 7.59 6.65 9.12
C SER A 199 6.31 7.46 9.25
N ALA A 200 5.27 7.05 8.55
CA ALA A 200 3.93 7.59 8.71
C ALA A 200 2.89 6.49 8.55
N VAL A 201 1.78 6.67 9.24
CA VAL A 201 0.60 5.83 9.09
C VAL A 201 -0.37 6.50 8.14
N ILE A 202 -0.82 5.75 7.15
CA ILE A 202 -1.90 6.14 6.25
C ILE A 202 -3.09 5.19 6.41
N HIS A 203 -4.28 5.75 6.24
CA HIS A 203 -5.52 5.00 6.10
C HIS A 203 -6.08 5.23 4.69
N CYS A 204 -6.45 4.16 4.01
CA CYS A 204 -6.87 4.16 2.62
C CYS A 204 -8.20 3.38 2.48
N PRO A 205 -9.38 3.98 2.74
CA PRO A 205 -10.66 3.36 2.40
C PRO A 205 -10.72 3.03 0.90
N VAL A 206 -11.06 1.80 0.58
CA VAL A 206 -11.17 1.34 -0.82
C VAL A 206 -12.49 1.82 -1.43
N ARG A 207 -12.42 2.37 -2.63
CA ARG A 207 -13.60 2.84 -3.35
C ARG A 207 -14.44 1.66 -3.84
N LYS A 208 -15.74 1.69 -3.61
CA LYS A 208 -16.70 0.70 -4.15
C LYS A 208 -16.91 0.86 -5.65
N THR A 209 -16.75 2.09 -6.15
CA THR A 209 -16.90 2.43 -7.57
C THR A 209 -15.71 3.28 -8.03
N PRO A 210 -15.24 3.12 -9.28
CA PRO A 210 -14.21 3.97 -9.84
C PRO A 210 -14.59 5.46 -9.76
N PRO A 211 -13.65 6.36 -9.43
CA PRO A 211 -13.91 7.80 -9.28
C PRO A 211 -14.11 8.52 -10.63
N VAL A 212 -13.78 7.85 -11.73
CA VAL A 212 -13.87 8.36 -13.11
C VAL A 212 -14.23 7.23 -14.07
N ASN A 213 -14.89 7.58 -15.19
CA ASN A 213 -15.27 6.63 -16.22
C ASN A 213 -14.20 6.56 -17.31
N VAL A 214 -13.65 5.36 -17.52
CA VAL A 214 -12.68 5.09 -18.57
C VAL A 214 -13.14 3.91 -19.42
N VAL A 215 -12.79 3.91 -20.70
CA VAL A 215 -13.11 2.81 -21.64
C VAL A 215 -12.45 1.49 -21.22
N SER A 216 -11.30 1.56 -20.56
CA SER A 216 -10.54 0.40 -20.08
C SER A 216 -9.52 0.84 -19.03
N GLU A 217 -9.45 0.12 -17.90
CA GLU A 217 -8.41 0.33 -16.90
C GLU A 217 -7.01 0.01 -17.44
N THR A 218 -6.87 -1.01 -18.27
CA THR A 218 -5.60 -1.33 -18.93
C THR A 218 -5.10 -0.15 -19.75
N THR A 219 -5.99 0.53 -20.49
CA THR A 219 -5.64 1.73 -21.25
C THR A 219 -5.33 2.90 -20.33
N LEU A 220 -6.06 3.07 -19.21
CA LEU A 220 -5.75 4.08 -18.20
C LEU A 220 -4.32 3.90 -17.67
N TRP A 221 -3.94 2.70 -17.27
CA TRP A 221 -2.60 2.46 -16.72
C TRP A 221 -1.50 2.62 -17.74
N ARG A 222 -1.76 2.30 -19.02
CA ARG A 222 -0.85 2.62 -20.12
C ARG A 222 -0.67 4.13 -20.28
N THR A 223 -1.77 4.91 -20.24
CA THR A 223 -1.74 6.38 -20.32
C THR A 223 -0.96 6.97 -19.15
N VAL A 224 -1.26 6.56 -17.92
CA VAL A 224 -0.57 7.03 -16.71
C VAL A 224 0.92 6.71 -16.79
N LYS A 225 1.27 5.45 -17.11
CA LYS A 225 2.68 5.03 -17.25
C LYS A 225 3.43 5.85 -18.31
N ALA A 226 2.80 6.08 -19.45
CA ALA A 226 3.39 6.91 -20.52
C ALA A 226 3.54 8.36 -20.07
N ALA A 227 2.55 8.95 -19.41
CA ALA A 227 2.59 10.35 -18.95
C ALA A 227 3.75 10.63 -17.98
N PHE A 228 4.11 9.64 -17.15
CA PHE A 228 5.21 9.74 -16.17
C PHE A 228 6.56 9.15 -16.66
N ALA A 229 6.63 8.62 -17.87
CA ALA A 229 7.86 7.99 -18.39
C ALA A 229 9.02 8.97 -18.53
N LEU A 230 8.74 10.23 -18.87
CA LEU A 230 9.76 11.26 -19.11
C LEU A 230 9.51 12.48 -18.22
N ARG A 231 9.88 12.39 -16.94
CA ARG A 231 9.56 13.38 -15.88
C ARG A 231 9.83 14.84 -16.25
N ARG A 232 10.90 15.15 -17.03
CA ARG A 232 11.29 16.51 -17.40
C ARG A 232 10.73 16.97 -18.74
N LYS A 233 9.93 16.15 -19.43
CA LYS A 233 9.36 16.46 -20.76
C LYS A 233 7.89 16.82 -20.65
N THR A 234 7.36 17.45 -21.70
CA THR A 234 5.93 17.69 -21.84
C THR A 234 5.16 16.38 -21.96
N LEU A 235 3.86 16.40 -21.61
CA LEU A 235 2.96 15.26 -21.72
C LEU A 235 2.98 14.64 -23.11
N VAL A 236 2.89 15.46 -24.17
CA VAL A 236 2.94 15.01 -25.57
C VAL A 236 4.20 14.19 -25.85
N ASN A 237 5.37 14.66 -25.43
CA ASN A 237 6.63 13.91 -25.63
C ASN A 237 6.68 12.63 -24.79
N SER A 238 6.07 12.62 -23.60
CA SER A 238 6.01 11.44 -22.76
C SER A 238 5.06 10.39 -23.32
N LEU A 239 3.91 10.79 -23.86
CA LEU A 239 2.91 9.89 -24.45
C LEU A 239 3.46 9.11 -25.66
N GLN A 240 4.45 9.65 -26.39
CA GLN A 240 5.11 8.92 -27.49
C GLN A 240 5.80 7.62 -27.01
N THR A 241 6.08 7.47 -25.74
CA THR A 241 6.66 6.22 -25.19
C THR A 241 5.65 5.07 -25.09
N GLY A 242 4.36 5.38 -25.04
CA GLY A 242 3.28 4.39 -24.89
C GLY A 242 2.29 4.35 -26.05
N TYR A 243 2.36 5.32 -26.98
CA TYR A 243 1.41 5.46 -28.08
C TYR A 243 2.15 5.71 -29.42
N GLN A 244 1.82 4.91 -30.43
CA GLN A 244 2.36 5.05 -31.79
C GLN A 244 1.53 6.04 -32.62
N LEU A 245 1.35 7.26 -32.08
CA LEU A 245 0.63 8.34 -32.74
C LEU A 245 1.59 9.48 -33.11
N PRO A 246 1.40 10.17 -34.27
CA PRO A 246 2.16 11.35 -34.61
C PRO A 246 2.08 12.40 -33.51
N LYS A 247 3.14 13.17 -33.35
CA LYS A 247 3.23 14.20 -32.29
C LYS A 247 2.14 15.26 -32.44
N GLU A 248 1.83 15.62 -33.67
CA GLU A 248 0.79 16.59 -34.04
C GLU A 248 -0.57 16.08 -33.53
N GLN A 249 -0.91 14.83 -33.83
CA GLN A 249 -2.15 14.19 -33.37
C GLN A 249 -2.24 14.08 -31.85
N LEU A 250 -1.11 13.73 -31.18
CA LEU A 250 -1.05 13.75 -29.70
C LEU A 250 -1.27 15.15 -29.13
N THR A 251 -0.74 16.19 -29.80
CA THR A 251 -0.96 17.58 -29.38
C THR A 251 -2.43 17.99 -29.51
N GLU A 252 -3.07 17.63 -30.63
CA GLU A 252 -4.50 17.88 -30.84
C GLU A 252 -5.36 17.18 -29.79
N ILE A 253 -5.06 15.91 -29.48
CA ILE A 253 -5.80 15.15 -28.46
C ILE A 253 -5.64 15.81 -27.07
N VAL A 254 -4.41 16.16 -26.68
CA VAL A 254 -4.15 16.81 -25.39
C VAL A 254 -4.89 18.14 -25.28
N THR A 255 -4.86 18.97 -26.33
CA THR A 255 -5.55 20.27 -26.34
C THR A 255 -7.08 20.12 -26.39
N ALA A 256 -7.59 19.13 -27.11
CA ALA A 256 -9.02 18.79 -27.13
C ALA A 256 -9.57 18.34 -25.74
N CYS A 257 -8.70 17.76 -24.91
CA CYS A 257 -9.01 17.48 -23.50
C CYS A 257 -8.98 18.71 -22.58
N GLY A 258 -8.77 19.92 -23.12
CA GLY A 258 -8.68 21.17 -22.35
C GLY A 258 -7.34 21.37 -21.63
N LEU A 259 -6.31 20.61 -22.00
CA LEU A 259 -4.99 20.69 -21.38
C LEU A 259 -4.05 21.57 -22.21
N PRO A 260 -3.17 22.37 -21.57
CA PRO A 260 -2.14 23.11 -22.31
C PRO A 260 -1.18 22.18 -23.06
N ALA A 261 -0.78 22.53 -24.29
CA ALA A 261 0.16 21.72 -25.09
C ALA A 261 1.52 21.46 -24.38
N ALA A 262 1.94 22.39 -23.50
CA ALA A 262 3.18 22.30 -22.72
C ALA A 262 3.00 21.61 -21.36
N VAL A 263 1.80 21.11 -21.03
CA VAL A 263 1.52 20.46 -19.74
C VAL A 263 2.43 19.24 -19.51
N ARG A 264 2.71 18.94 -18.25
CA ARG A 264 3.45 17.73 -17.84
C ARG A 264 2.51 16.77 -17.11
N GLY A 265 2.85 15.48 -17.09
CA GLY A 265 2.04 14.42 -16.48
C GLY A 265 1.70 14.68 -15.01
N GLU A 266 2.62 15.29 -14.24
CA GLU A 266 2.39 15.62 -12.83
C GLU A 266 1.29 16.67 -12.58
N ARG A 267 0.83 17.37 -13.62
CA ARG A 267 -0.25 18.36 -13.51
C ARG A 267 -1.64 17.78 -13.69
N LEU A 268 -1.75 16.54 -14.19
CA LEU A 268 -3.01 15.92 -14.52
C LEU A 268 -3.72 15.37 -13.29
N THR A 269 -4.99 15.72 -13.13
CA THR A 269 -5.89 15.08 -12.17
C THR A 269 -6.38 13.72 -12.69
N LEU A 270 -7.03 12.92 -11.84
CA LEU A 270 -7.69 11.68 -12.28
C LEU A 270 -8.72 11.92 -13.40
N ARG A 271 -9.44 13.05 -13.37
CA ARG A 271 -10.39 13.41 -14.42
C ARG A 271 -9.69 13.69 -15.75
N ASP A 272 -8.56 14.39 -15.70
CA ASP A 272 -7.77 14.66 -16.91
C ASP A 272 -7.21 13.37 -17.48
N PHE A 273 -6.72 12.45 -16.64
CA PHE A 273 -6.28 11.13 -17.09
C PHE A 273 -7.40 10.33 -17.73
N ALA A 274 -8.61 10.38 -17.20
CA ALA A 274 -9.75 9.68 -17.78
C ALA A 274 -10.14 10.26 -19.15
N ALA A 275 -10.27 11.58 -19.26
CA ALA A 275 -10.56 12.24 -20.53
C ALA A 275 -9.50 11.92 -21.60
N LEU A 276 -8.23 12.04 -21.23
CA LEU A 276 -7.11 11.75 -22.10
C LEU A 276 -7.07 10.27 -22.53
N THR A 277 -7.30 9.34 -21.61
CA THR A 277 -7.35 7.90 -21.90
C THR A 277 -8.43 7.57 -22.90
N ASN A 278 -9.64 8.12 -22.74
CA ASN A 278 -10.77 7.88 -23.64
C ASN A 278 -10.50 8.45 -25.04
N ALA A 279 -9.93 9.66 -25.12
CA ALA A 279 -9.56 10.28 -26.40
C ALA A 279 -8.46 9.52 -27.14
N LEU A 280 -7.42 9.06 -26.44
CA LEU A 280 -6.35 8.24 -27.01
C LEU A 280 -6.85 6.89 -27.52
N ALA A 281 -7.76 6.23 -26.75
CA ALA A 281 -8.37 4.98 -27.18
C ALA A 281 -9.21 5.15 -28.46
N ALA A 282 -9.99 6.22 -28.55
CA ALA A 282 -10.77 6.53 -29.75
C ALA A 282 -9.88 6.77 -30.97
N ALA A 283 -8.76 7.48 -30.80
CA ALA A 283 -7.82 7.76 -31.88
C ALA A 283 -7.08 6.49 -32.38
N GLU A 284 -6.83 5.50 -31.52
CA GLU A 284 -6.25 4.22 -31.92
C GLU A 284 -7.24 3.32 -32.69
N GLN A 285 -8.53 3.40 -32.38
CA GLN A 285 -9.58 2.65 -33.07
C GLN A 285 -9.92 3.22 -34.47
N ALA A 286 -9.60 4.48 -34.71
CA ALA A 286 -9.85 5.16 -35.98
C ALA A 286 -8.76 4.91 -37.05
N LYS A 287 -7.72 4.14 -36.71
CA LYS A 287 -6.66 3.67 -37.61
C LYS A 287 -7.01 2.33 -38.21
#